data_a2c45cc447b7275ee27115436a1313df
#
_entry.id   a2c45cc447b7275ee27115436a1313df
#
_cell.length_a   1.000
_cell.length_b   1.000
_cell.length_c   1.000
_cell.angle_alpha   90.00
_cell.angle_beta   90.00
_cell.angle_gamma   90.00
#
_symmetry.space_group_name_H-M   'P 1'
#
loop_
_entity.id
_entity.type
_entity.pdbx_description
1 polymer ?
#
loop_
_entity_poly.entity_id
_entity_poly.type
_entity_poly.pdbx_seq_one_letter_code
_entity_poly.pdbx_strand_id
1 'polypeptide(L)'
;MVHFKPKVQGSWGKGFLTSVMGTTISIILTFGTSALVERKVKADVQRQTAMMVIHDIDVCVDQMEEMAKEEEKRNNAVQYVLAHLDQIASLPMDTLQLAMFMLSNYDDNYTIFNNAKENIFKSSQDIWSNLDNMAFVDNMEDFYRERKEIETIISKSPVFTEPITFDEWNQMHIDSKANNYVFDYAAILKEKLKDIKVQFYIDHSPSRARFYRGYAQSWRDISDRNKFIMDISDEELAEYIKNSQRSGSSVSKRVLMGQWERRSSGNQDHYYEFLENDSFCRKSITQYAYPFYNDVILVTYIYGGKWSLKDDTLFMENSPNNVEVKLDTSRITYRPEMRDTVRRFIRNMNIMAWKESLRKSLERSRRDTFPVTTNKGHDKIEIVVSQDDDGSVKSQYLKRVKD
;
A
#
# COMPACT_ATOMS: atom_id res chain seq x y z
N MET A 1 -90.77 11.93 52.80
CA MET A 1 -90.02 12.55 51.68
C MET A 1 -88.52 12.50 52.00
N VAL A 2 -87.80 11.57 51.40
CA VAL A 2 -86.35 11.42 51.65
C VAL A 2 -85.64 12.06 50.44
N HIS A 3 -84.93 13.16 50.75
CA HIS A 3 -84.08 13.82 49.69
C HIS A 3 -82.78 13.12 49.59
N PHE A 4 -82.60 12.38 48.45
CA PHE A 4 -81.29 11.89 48.01
C PHE A 4 -80.55 13.02 47.26
N LYS A 5 -79.46 13.48 47.86
CA LYS A 5 -78.48 14.31 47.17
C LYS A 5 -77.46 13.37 46.50
N PRO A 6 -77.22 13.41 45.17
CA PRO A 6 -76.13 12.64 44.56
C PRO A 6 -74.79 13.36 44.86
N LYS A 7 -73.93 12.68 45.61
CA LYS A 7 -72.51 13.08 45.77
C LYS A 7 -71.76 12.73 44.43
N VAL A 8 -71.60 13.72 43.57
CA VAL A 8 -70.70 13.54 42.41
C VAL A 8 -69.27 13.63 42.94
N GLN A 9 -68.65 12.49 43.07
CA GLN A 9 -67.23 12.42 43.42
C GLN A 9 -66.36 12.79 42.16
N GLY A 10 -65.78 14.00 42.23
CA GLY A 10 -64.89 14.56 41.22
C GLY A 10 -63.44 13.94 41.16
N SER A 11 -63.32 12.62 41.31
CA SER A 11 -61.99 11.98 41.32
C SER A 11 -61.63 11.33 39.99
N TRP A 12 -62.58 11.05 39.12
CA TRP A 12 -62.33 10.39 37.81
C TRP A 12 -61.62 11.27 36.82
N GLY A 13 -61.88 12.57 36.79
CA GLY A 13 -61.22 13.51 35.87
C GLY A 13 -59.75 13.72 36.19
N LYS A 14 -59.39 13.74 37.47
CA LYS A 14 -57.97 13.90 37.88
C LYS A 14 -57.14 12.66 37.56
N GLY A 15 -57.62 11.45 37.78
CA GLY A 15 -56.92 10.20 37.44
C GLY A 15 -56.78 9.99 35.96
N PHE A 16 -57.78 10.35 35.15
CA PHE A 16 -57.72 10.27 33.70
C PHE A 16 -56.69 11.28 33.15
N LEU A 17 -56.73 12.54 33.59
CA LEU A 17 -55.78 13.56 33.15
C LEU A 17 -54.32 13.19 33.50
N THR A 18 -54.07 12.66 34.71
CA THR A 18 -52.72 12.23 35.13
C THR A 18 -52.22 11.01 34.32
N SER A 19 -53.12 10.07 34.02
CA SER A 19 -52.78 8.91 33.19
C SER A 19 -52.47 9.31 31.75
N VAL A 20 -53.29 10.18 31.14
CA VAL A 20 -53.07 10.69 29.77
C VAL A 20 -51.79 11.52 29.72
N MET A 21 -51.54 12.42 30.66
CA MET A 21 -50.28 13.18 30.73
C MET A 21 -49.07 12.26 30.94
N GLY A 22 -49.16 11.27 31.82
CA GLY A 22 -48.08 10.29 32.02
C GLY A 22 -47.75 9.49 30.76
N THR A 23 -48.77 9.03 30.05
CA THR A 23 -48.58 8.29 28.80
C THR A 23 -48.01 9.17 27.67
N THR A 24 -48.49 10.40 27.55
CA THR A 24 -48.01 11.37 26.58
C THR A 24 -46.56 11.75 26.85
N ILE A 25 -46.19 12.00 28.11
CA ILE A 25 -44.79 12.29 28.48
C ILE A 25 -43.90 11.07 28.23
N SER A 26 -44.35 9.85 28.55
CA SER A 26 -43.60 8.61 28.23
C SER A 26 -43.41 8.41 26.76
N ILE A 27 -44.41 8.68 25.95
CA ILE A 27 -44.32 8.60 24.46
C ILE A 27 -43.35 9.66 23.95
N ILE A 28 -43.46 10.91 24.40
CA ILE A 28 -42.54 12.00 23.99
C ILE A 28 -41.09 11.68 24.39
N LEU A 29 -40.87 11.17 25.62
CA LEU A 29 -39.54 10.79 26.08
C LEU A 29 -39.00 9.61 25.29
N THR A 30 -39.79 8.59 24.98
CA THR A 30 -39.35 7.40 24.25
C THR A 30 -39.03 7.73 22.81
N PHE A 31 -39.92 8.42 22.09
CA PHE A 31 -39.70 8.79 20.70
C PHE A 31 -38.72 9.95 20.56
N GLY A 32 -38.72 10.92 21.46
CA GLY A 32 -37.78 12.03 21.44
C GLY A 32 -36.35 11.59 21.73
N THR A 33 -36.13 10.69 22.70
CA THR A 33 -34.82 10.14 22.98
C THR A 33 -34.33 9.22 21.86
N SER A 34 -35.20 8.41 21.28
CA SER A 34 -34.86 7.56 20.14
C SER A 34 -34.41 8.38 18.92
N ALA A 35 -35.14 9.45 18.58
CA ALA A 35 -34.76 10.36 17.49
C ALA A 35 -33.45 11.12 17.77
N LEU A 36 -33.21 11.51 19.01
CA LEU A 36 -31.95 12.16 19.39
C LEU A 36 -30.77 11.19 19.34
N VAL A 37 -30.94 9.96 19.79
CA VAL A 37 -29.91 8.91 19.69
C VAL A 37 -29.62 8.59 18.24
N GLU A 38 -30.64 8.46 17.40
CA GLU A 38 -30.45 8.20 15.97
C GLU A 38 -29.70 9.33 15.26
N ARG A 39 -30.06 10.59 15.56
CA ARG A 39 -29.34 11.76 15.02
C ARG A 39 -27.87 11.79 15.45
N LYS A 40 -27.59 11.48 16.73
CA LYS A 40 -26.21 11.41 17.23
C LYS A 40 -25.41 10.32 16.56
N VAL A 41 -25.96 9.11 16.42
CA VAL A 41 -25.32 7.99 15.74
C VAL A 41 -25.03 8.35 14.28
N LYS A 42 -25.98 8.99 13.58
CA LYS A 42 -25.75 9.45 12.20
C LYS A 42 -24.62 10.48 12.11
N ALA A 43 -24.60 11.47 13.01
CA ALA A 43 -23.56 12.49 13.06
C ALA A 43 -22.18 11.88 13.36
N ASP A 44 -22.09 10.92 14.27
CA ASP A 44 -20.84 10.22 14.59
C ASP A 44 -20.33 9.40 13.39
N VAL A 45 -21.21 8.67 12.69
CA VAL A 45 -20.86 7.92 11.46
C VAL A 45 -20.40 8.85 10.35
N GLN A 46 -21.09 9.98 10.17
CA GLN A 46 -20.75 11.00 9.18
C GLN A 46 -19.36 11.59 9.46
N ARG A 47 -19.07 11.94 10.71
CA ARG A 47 -17.78 12.46 11.13
C ARG A 47 -16.66 11.45 10.94
N GLN A 48 -16.86 10.18 11.33
CA GLN A 48 -15.88 9.11 11.11
C GLN A 48 -15.61 8.86 9.62
N THR A 49 -16.66 8.89 8.80
CA THR A 49 -16.49 8.73 7.35
C THR A 49 -15.77 9.92 6.73
N ALA A 50 -16.04 11.14 7.22
CA ALA A 50 -15.31 12.34 6.82
C ALA A 50 -13.82 12.24 7.17
N MET A 51 -13.48 11.84 8.41
CA MET A 51 -12.09 11.62 8.81
C MET A 51 -11.38 10.57 7.94
N MET A 52 -12.08 9.49 7.57
CA MET A 52 -11.53 8.46 6.70
C MET A 52 -11.15 9.00 5.30
N VAL A 53 -12.02 9.80 4.68
CA VAL A 53 -11.75 10.33 3.34
C VAL A 53 -10.79 11.51 3.35
N ILE A 54 -10.77 12.33 4.41
CA ILE A 54 -9.74 13.37 4.61
C ILE A 54 -8.36 12.71 4.73
N HIS A 55 -8.24 11.67 5.54
CA HIS A 55 -7.00 10.90 5.64
C HIS A 55 -6.58 10.29 4.30
N ASP A 56 -7.51 9.92 3.42
CA ASP A 56 -7.18 9.44 2.06
C ASP A 56 -6.53 10.53 1.21
N ILE A 57 -6.98 11.78 1.35
CA ILE A 57 -6.33 12.92 0.70
C ILE A 57 -4.91 13.08 1.23
N ASP A 58 -4.72 13.09 2.56
CA ASP A 58 -3.41 13.28 3.20
C ASP A 58 -2.42 12.19 2.74
N VAL A 59 -2.84 10.93 2.68
CA VAL A 59 -2.02 9.83 2.13
C VAL A 59 -1.63 10.06 0.66
N CYS A 60 -2.57 10.57 -0.17
CA CYS A 60 -2.25 10.88 -1.56
C CYS A 60 -1.29 12.08 -1.68
N VAL A 61 -1.40 13.07 -0.78
CA VAL A 61 -0.46 14.20 -0.69
C VAL A 61 0.95 13.70 -0.40
N ASP A 62 1.11 12.83 0.61
CA ASP A 62 2.40 12.27 0.97
C ASP A 62 3.02 11.47 -0.17
N GLN A 63 2.20 10.67 -0.88
CA GLN A 63 2.65 9.94 -2.07
C GLN A 63 3.16 10.86 -3.18
N MET A 64 2.45 11.95 -3.46
CA MET A 64 2.87 12.93 -4.47
C MET A 64 4.15 13.67 -4.08
N GLU A 65 4.32 13.98 -2.81
CA GLU A 65 5.57 14.59 -2.32
C GLU A 65 6.75 13.63 -2.41
N GLU A 66 6.55 12.36 -2.09
CA GLU A 66 7.59 11.34 -2.22
C GLU A 66 7.99 11.15 -3.68
N MET A 67 7.02 11.08 -4.61
CA MET A 67 7.29 11.03 -6.04
C MET A 67 8.11 12.24 -6.51
N ALA A 68 7.81 13.45 -6.00
CA ALA A 68 8.57 14.65 -6.32
C ALA A 68 10.02 14.58 -5.80
N LYS A 69 10.22 14.11 -4.58
CA LYS A 69 11.55 13.94 -3.97
C LYS A 69 12.40 12.90 -4.70
N GLU A 70 11.80 11.75 -5.04
CA GLU A 70 12.50 10.70 -5.79
C GLU A 70 12.86 11.16 -7.20
N GLU A 71 11.96 11.90 -7.89
CA GLU A 71 12.26 12.49 -9.19
C GLU A 71 13.43 13.46 -9.13
N GLU A 72 13.50 14.31 -8.10
CA GLU A 72 14.62 15.24 -7.93
C GLU A 72 15.93 14.53 -7.60
N LYS A 73 15.89 13.52 -6.73
CA LYS A 73 17.07 12.72 -6.39
C LYS A 73 17.64 12.01 -7.63
N ARG A 74 16.79 11.40 -8.43
CA ARG A 74 17.18 10.75 -9.68
C ARG A 74 17.70 11.75 -10.69
N ASN A 75 17.04 12.91 -10.84
CA ASN A 75 17.50 13.98 -11.72
C ASN A 75 18.89 14.49 -11.30
N ASN A 76 19.13 14.72 -10.02
CA ASN A 76 20.42 15.15 -9.52
C ASN A 76 21.53 14.14 -9.85
N ALA A 77 21.25 12.84 -9.76
CA ALA A 77 22.20 11.79 -10.15
C ALA A 77 22.52 11.85 -11.64
N VAL A 78 21.52 12.03 -12.50
CA VAL A 78 21.74 12.16 -13.96
C VAL A 78 22.52 13.43 -14.30
N GLN A 79 22.18 14.57 -13.71
CA GLN A 79 22.90 15.83 -13.92
C GLN A 79 24.37 15.72 -13.46
N TYR A 80 24.61 15.03 -12.35
CA TYR A 80 25.96 14.76 -11.88
C TYR A 80 26.74 13.87 -12.89
N VAL A 81 26.12 12.83 -13.42
CA VAL A 81 26.72 11.97 -14.46
C VAL A 81 27.01 12.78 -15.74
N LEU A 82 26.06 13.62 -16.18
CA LEU A 82 26.26 14.49 -17.36
C LEU A 82 27.45 15.45 -17.18
N ALA A 83 27.61 16.03 -16.01
CA ALA A 83 28.74 16.92 -15.71
C ALA A 83 30.11 16.21 -15.66
N HIS A 84 30.13 14.88 -15.55
CA HIS A 84 31.37 14.08 -15.40
C HIS A 84 31.46 12.97 -16.44
N LEU A 85 30.90 13.18 -17.64
CA LEU A 85 30.88 12.16 -18.72
C LEU A 85 32.27 11.63 -19.11
N ASP A 86 33.30 12.48 -19.06
CA ASP A 86 34.67 12.10 -19.39
C ASP A 86 35.29 11.15 -18.35
N GLN A 87 34.74 11.15 -17.12
CA GLN A 87 35.21 10.36 -15.99
C GLN A 87 34.14 9.36 -15.49
N ILE A 88 33.14 9.07 -16.31
CA ILE A 88 31.95 8.29 -15.92
C ILE A 88 32.32 6.91 -15.30
N ALA A 89 33.37 6.27 -15.80
CA ALA A 89 33.82 4.97 -15.27
C ALA A 89 34.37 5.01 -13.85
N SER A 90 34.73 6.21 -13.35
CA SER A 90 35.22 6.41 -11.98
C SER A 90 34.13 6.89 -11.00
N LEU A 91 32.92 7.13 -11.45
CA LEU A 91 31.81 7.58 -10.62
C LEU A 91 31.32 6.48 -9.66
N PRO A 92 30.80 6.88 -8.48
CA PRO A 92 30.22 5.94 -7.53
C PRO A 92 29.12 5.09 -8.16
N MET A 93 29.12 3.80 -7.86
CA MET A 93 28.13 2.83 -8.41
C MET A 93 26.70 3.26 -8.08
N ASP A 94 26.43 3.72 -6.87
CA ASP A 94 25.08 4.16 -6.44
C ASP A 94 24.58 5.35 -7.28
N THR A 95 25.46 6.27 -7.65
CA THR A 95 25.12 7.39 -8.54
C THR A 95 24.78 6.92 -9.94
N LEU A 96 25.57 5.98 -10.50
CA LEU A 96 25.29 5.40 -11.81
C LEU A 96 24.00 4.60 -11.82
N GLN A 97 23.70 3.85 -10.76
CA GLN A 97 22.45 3.12 -10.59
C GLN A 97 21.24 4.06 -10.50
N LEU A 98 21.31 5.12 -9.70
CA LEU A 98 20.24 6.11 -9.59
C LEU A 98 19.98 6.82 -10.94
N ALA A 99 21.06 7.20 -11.67
CA ALA A 99 20.91 7.79 -12.98
C ALA A 99 20.25 6.80 -13.97
N MET A 100 20.61 5.53 -13.91
CA MET A 100 20.03 4.52 -14.76
C MET A 100 18.57 4.24 -14.40
N PHE A 101 18.23 4.19 -13.11
CA PHE A 101 16.84 4.04 -12.65
C PHE A 101 15.95 5.21 -13.08
N MET A 102 16.47 6.42 -13.17
CA MET A 102 15.71 7.53 -13.74
C MET A 102 15.30 7.29 -15.19
N LEU A 103 16.17 6.63 -15.96
CA LEU A 103 15.96 6.43 -17.41
C LEU A 103 15.13 5.18 -17.75
N SER A 104 15.00 4.26 -16.81
CA SER A 104 14.43 2.93 -17.04
C SER A 104 13.40 2.56 -16.01
N ASN A 105 12.50 3.36 -15.63
CA ASN A 105 11.50 3.10 -14.57
C ASN A 105 11.27 1.60 -14.24
N TYR A 106 12.26 0.99 -13.62
CA TYR A 106 12.21 -0.43 -13.22
C TYR A 106 11.24 -0.65 -12.04
N ASP A 107 10.75 0.44 -11.47
CA ASP A 107 9.84 0.39 -10.35
C ASP A 107 8.39 0.44 -10.89
N ASP A 108 7.83 -0.73 -11.24
CA ASP A 108 6.41 -0.96 -11.50
C ASP A 108 5.49 -0.54 -10.32
N ASN A 109 6.07 0.05 -9.29
CA ASN A 109 5.42 0.51 -8.06
C ASN A 109 4.95 1.97 -8.13
N TYR A 110 4.77 2.58 -9.29
CA TYR A 110 3.93 3.76 -9.33
C TYR A 110 2.53 3.36 -8.88
N THR A 111 2.36 3.53 -7.62
CA THR A 111 1.17 3.13 -6.88
C THR A 111 0.00 3.86 -7.50
N ILE A 112 -0.74 3.16 -8.32
CA ILE A 112 -2.12 3.52 -8.63
C ILE A 112 -2.77 3.77 -7.27
N PHE A 113 -3.28 4.97 -7.05
CA PHE A 113 -3.92 5.35 -5.81
C PHE A 113 -4.98 4.31 -5.42
N ASN A 114 -5.08 3.97 -4.14
CA ASN A 114 -6.03 2.97 -3.69
C ASN A 114 -7.47 3.51 -3.75
N ASN A 115 -8.31 2.95 -4.62
CA ASN A 115 -9.69 3.39 -4.82
C ASN A 115 -10.68 2.89 -3.76
N ALA A 116 -10.23 2.17 -2.72
CA ALA A 116 -11.14 1.58 -1.74
C ALA A 116 -11.93 2.65 -0.96
N LYS A 117 -11.27 3.74 -0.56
CA LYS A 117 -11.92 4.83 0.18
C LYS A 117 -12.82 5.69 -0.71
N GLU A 118 -12.46 5.89 -1.98
CA GLU A 118 -13.33 6.50 -2.98
C GLU A 118 -14.64 5.71 -3.13
N ASN A 119 -14.56 4.38 -3.20
CA ASN A 119 -15.73 3.53 -3.30
C ASN A 119 -16.62 3.62 -2.06
N ILE A 120 -16.02 3.68 -0.85
CA ILE A 120 -16.78 3.88 0.38
C ILE A 120 -17.46 5.26 0.37
N PHE A 121 -16.76 6.33 0.00
CA PHE A 121 -17.33 7.67 -0.12
C PHE A 121 -18.53 7.68 -1.06
N LYS A 122 -18.39 7.14 -2.28
CA LYS A 122 -19.45 7.07 -3.28
C LYS A 122 -20.65 6.20 -2.87
N SER A 123 -20.41 5.13 -2.14
CA SER A 123 -21.48 4.25 -1.64
C SER A 123 -22.20 4.80 -0.41
N SER A 124 -21.70 5.87 0.20
CA SER A 124 -22.22 6.47 1.44
C SER A 124 -23.11 7.68 1.18
N GLN A 125 -23.81 7.75 0.05
CA GLN A 125 -24.67 8.89 -0.31
C GLN A 125 -25.72 9.21 0.74
N ASP A 126 -26.29 8.20 1.41
CA ASP A 126 -27.27 8.39 2.49
C ASP A 126 -26.66 9.12 3.71
N ILE A 127 -25.36 9.00 3.91
CA ILE A 127 -24.61 9.69 4.97
C ILE A 127 -24.49 11.17 4.62
N TRP A 128 -24.21 11.50 3.35
CA TRP A 128 -23.97 12.86 2.88
C TRP A 128 -25.25 13.64 2.59
N SER A 129 -26.38 12.97 2.32
CA SER A 129 -27.64 13.62 1.97
C SER A 129 -28.20 14.58 3.02
N ASN A 130 -27.73 14.50 4.25
CA ASN A 130 -28.15 15.32 5.38
C ASN A 130 -27.07 16.30 5.87
N LEU A 131 -26.02 16.55 5.06
CA LEU A 131 -25.06 17.59 5.36
C LEU A 131 -25.67 18.97 5.11
N ASP A 132 -25.56 19.86 6.11
CA ASP A 132 -25.98 21.25 5.96
C ASP A 132 -25.11 22.02 4.94
N ASN A 133 -23.86 21.56 4.75
CA ASN A 133 -22.92 22.15 3.81
C ASN A 133 -22.39 21.11 2.83
N MET A 134 -22.85 21.15 1.59
CA MET A 134 -22.44 20.23 0.52
C MET A 134 -21.01 20.48 0.01
N ALA A 135 -20.37 21.60 0.40
CA ALA A 135 -19.02 21.92 -0.08
C ALA A 135 -17.99 20.85 0.27
N PHE A 136 -18.19 20.08 1.34
CA PHE A 136 -17.37 18.91 1.64
C PHE A 136 -17.48 17.84 0.55
N VAL A 137 -18.71 17.53 0.13
CA VAL A 137 -18.98 16.51 -0.90
C VAL A 137 -18.40 16.95 -2.25
N ASP A 138 -18.63 18.21 -2.63
CA ASP A 138 -18.10 18.79 -3.86
C ASP A 138 -16.55 18.74 -3.88
N ASN A 139 -15.90 19.13 -2.80
CA ASN A 139 -14.44 19.04 -2.66
C ASN A 139 -13.92 17.61 -2.80
N MET A 140 -14.63 16.62 -2.25
CA MET A 140 -14.23 15.21 -2.35
C MET A 140 -14.42 14.66 -3.78
N GLU A 141 -15.51 15.03 -4.45
CA GLU A 141 -15.73 14.65 -5.85
C GLU A 141 -14.68 15.26 -6.76
N ASP A 142 -14.33 16.54 -6.55
CA ASP A 142 -13.25 17.20 -7.28
C ASP A 142 -11.90 16.53 -7.06
N PHE A 143 -11.55 16.21 -5.82
CA PHE A 143 -10.33 15.50 -5.50
C PHE A 143 -10.24 14.13 -6.21
N TYR A 144 -11.29 13.30 -6.15
CA TYR A 144 -11.28 11.98 -6.78
C TYR A 144 -11.28 12.06 -8.31
N ARG A 145 -11.89 13.11 -8.89
CA ARG A 145 -11.82 13.39 -10.33
C ARG A 145 -10.39 13.77 -10.73
N GLU A 146 -9.78 14.73 -10.04
CA GLU A 146 -8.39 15.16 -10.29
C GLU A 146 -7.42 13.99 -10.15
N ARG A 147 -7.58 13.14 -9.15
CA ARG A 147 -6.76 11.95 -8.95
C ARG A 147 -6.77 11.04 -10.18
N LYS A 148 -7.93 10.77 -10.77
CA LYS A 148 -8.05 9.96 -11.99
C LYS A 148 -7.43 10.64 -13.22
N GLU A 149 -7.55 11.94 -13.31
CA GLU A 149 -6.92 12.72 -14.38
C GLU A 149 -5.41 12.61 -14.29
N ILE A 150 -4.84 12.72 -13.09
CA ILE A 150 -3.40 12.56 -12.83
C ILE A 150 -2.92 11.16 -13.19
N GLU A 151 -3.61 10.10 -12.77
CA GLU A 151 -3.29 8.71 -13.15
C GLU A 151 -3.25 8.58 -14.68
N THR A 152 -4.19 9.20 -15.37
CA THR A 152 -4.24 9.20 -16.84
C THR A 152 -3.07 9.98 -17.45
N ILE A 153 -2.69 11.12 -16.89
CA ILE A 153 -1.56 11.93 -17.36
C ILE A 153 -0.26 11.14 -17.17
N ILE A 154 -0.02 10.60 -15.99
CA ILE A 154 1.19 9.81 -15.68
C ILE A 154 1.30 8.60 -16.60
N SER A 155 0.20 7.89 -16.86
CA SER A 155 0.23 6.65 -17.66
C SER A 155 0.30 6.87 -19.17
N LYS A 156 -0.06 8.05 -19.69
CA LYS A 156 -0.20 8.27 -21.13
C LYS A 156 0.67 9.39 -21.70
N SER A 157 1.18 10.28 -20.87
CA SER A 157 1.96 11.43 -21.36
C SER A 157 3.40 11.02 -21.65
N PRO A 158 3.95 11.37 -22.84
CA PRO A 158 5.35 11.12 -23.17
C PRO A 158 6.36 11.72 -22.19
N VAL A 159 5.96 12.75 -21.44
CA VAL A 159 6.80 13.38 -20.41
C VAL A 159 7.06 12.44 -19.24
N PHE A 160 6.13 11.52 -18.96
CA PHE A 160 6.23 10.55 -17.88
C PHE A 160 6.62 9.14 -18.35
N THR A 161 6.64 8.92 -19.68
CA THR A 161 7.04 7.62 -20.26
C THR A 161 8.56 7.49 -20.30
N GLU A 162 9.08 6.43 -19.72
CA GLU A 162 10.49 6.19 -19.63
C GLU A 162 11.11 6.01 -21.04
N PRO A 163 12.31 6.57 -21.27
CA PRO A 163 12.98 6.44 -22.55
C PRO A 163 13.60 5.06 -22.79
N ILE A 164 13.87 4.29 -21.74
CA ILE A 164 14.38 2.92 -21.80
C ILE A 164 13.26 1.95 -21.41
N THR A 165 12.80 1.17 -22.35
CA THR A 165 11.74 0.19 -22.12
C THR A 165 12.23 -1.00 -21.29
N PHE A 166 11.30 -1.73 -20.66
CA PHE A 166 11.60 -2.96 -19.94
C PHE A 166 12.31 -4.01 -20.83
N ASP A 167 11.93 -4.11 -22.09
CA ASP A 167 12.56 -5.04 -23.04
C ASP A 167 14.01 -4.63 -23.36
N GLU A 168 14.28 -3.35 -23.58
CA GLU A 168 15.62 -2.83 -23.75
C GLU A 168 16.48 -3.05 -22.50
N TRP A 169 15.92 -2.79 -21.31
CA TRP A 169 16.57 -3.06 -20.04
C TRP A 169 16.94 -4.55 -19.88
N ASN A 170 16.01 -5.44 -20.17
CA ASN A 170 16.25 -6.87 -20.14
C ASN A 170 17.32 -7.28 -21.15
N GLN A 171 17.29 -6.74 -22.36
CA GLN A 171 18.29 -7.05 -23.39
C GLN A 171 19.71 -6.64 -22.92
N MET A 172 19.87 -5.45 -22.32
CA MET A 172 21.15 -5.01 -21.76
C MET A 172 21.67 -5.95 -20.66
N HIS A 173 20.76 -6.45 -19.81
CA HIS A 173 21.08 -7.44 -18.78
C HIS A 173 21.56 -8.77 -19.35
N ILE A 174 20.98 -9.19 -20.47
CA ILE A 174 21.30 -10.44 -21.13
C ILE A 174 22.67 -10.33 -21.77
N ASP A 175 22.90 -9.27 -22.54
CA ASP A 175 24.16 -9.05 -23.26
C ASP A 175 25.34 -8.96 -22.28
N SER A 176 25.15 -8.29 -21.12
CA SER A 176 26.18 -8.23 -20.07
C SER A 176 26.47 -9.61 -19.46
N LYS A 177 25.45 -10.42 -19.21
CA LYS A 177 25.62 -11.77 -18.65
C LYS A 177 26.16 -12.79 -19.65
N ALA A 178 25.76 -12.70 -20.92
CA ALA A 178 26.24 -13.57 -21.97
C ALA A 178 27.77 -13.42 -22.20
N ASN A 179 28.29 -12.23 -21.94
CA ASN A 179 29.69 -11.88 -22.12
C ASN A 179 30.55 -11.96 -20.85
N ASN A 180 30.03 -12.48 -19.73
CA ASN A 180 30.67 -12.48 -18.41
C ASN A 180 31.08 -11.08 -17.90
N TYR A 181 30.48 -10.01 -18.42
CA TYR A 181 30.70 -8.67 -17.92
C TYR A 181 29.84 -8.41 -16.67
N VAL A 182 30.41 -7.74 -15.69
CA VAL A 182 29.66 -7.01 -14.68
C VAL A 182 28.84 -5.97 -15.43
N PHE A 183 27.58 -5.77 -15.03
CA PHE A 183 26.68 -4.78 -15.65
C PHE A 183 27.38 -3.40 -15.62
N ASP A 184 27.82 -2.94 -16.78
CA ASP A 184 28.59 -1.70 -16.91
C ASP A 184 27.64 -0.52 -17.10
N TYR A 185 27.10 -0.01 -15.99
CA TYR A 185 26.24 1.18 -15.97
C TYR A 185 26.90 2.39 -16.66
N ALA A 186 28.24 2.54 -16.51
CA ALA A 186 28.96 3.67 -17.10
C ALA A 186 28.93 3.62 -18.63
N ALA A 187 29.23 2.45 -19.22
CA ALA A 187 29.19 2.28 -20.67
C ALA A 187 27.79 2.50 -21.23
N ILE A 188 26.77 1.92 -20.58
CA ILE A 188 25.36 2.04 -20.98
C ILE A 188 24.90 3.49 -20.91
N LEU A 189 25.12 4.17 -19.78
CA LEU A 189 24.76 5.57 -19.61
C LEU A 189 25.44 6.46 -20.65
N LYS A 190 26.73 6.25 -20.91
CA LYS A 190 27.49 7.02 -21.91
C LYS A 190 26.89 6.91 -23.31
N GLU A 191 26.30 5.77 -23.64
CA GLU A 191 25.59 5.56 -24.89
C GLU A 191 24.19 6.16 -24.87
N LYS A 192 23.38 5.82 -23.87
CA LYS A 192 21.98 6.22 -23.79
C LYS A 192 21.80 7.74 -23.60
N LEU A 193 22.69 8.41 -22.88
CA LEU A 193 22.63 9.87 -22.70
C LEU A 193 22.84 10.67 -24.00
N LYS A 194 23.23 10.04 -25.12
CA LYS A 194 23.28 10.66 -26.45
C LYS A 194 21.95 10.57 -27.20
N ASP A 195 21.04 9.71 -26.77
CA ASP A 195 19.73 9.53 -27.39
C ASP A 195 18.84 10.75 -27.16
N ILE A 196 18.23 11.27 -28.22
CA ILE A 196 17.35 12.45 -28.17
C ILE A 196 16.13 12.20 -27.28
N LYS A 197 15.60 10.99 -27.19
CA LYS A 197 14.49 10.63 -26.32
C LYS A 197 14.90 10.70 -24.85
N VAL A 198 16.10 10.23 -24.55
CA VAL A 198 16.67 10.29 -23.21
C VAL A 198 16.90 11.73 -22.80
N GLN A 199 17.47 12.56 -23.67
CA GLN A 199 17.66 13.98 -23.42
C GLN A 199 16.33 14.69 -23.18
N PHE A 200 15.32 14.46 -24.04
CA PHE A 200 13.98 15.00 -23.86
C PHE A 200 13.39 14.62 -22.49
N TYR A 201 13.53 13.36 -22.07
CA TYR A 201 13.03 12.89 -20.79
C TYR A 201 13.73 13.57 -19.61
N ILE A 202 15.05 13.72 -19.68
CA ILE A 202 15.87 14.41 -18.67
C ILE A 202 15.48 15.89 -18.55
N ASP A 203 15.33 16.59 -19.68
CA ASP A 203 15.00 17.99 -19.70
C ASP A 203 13.63 18.30 -19.06
N HIS A 204 12.72 17.32 -19.05
CA HIS A 204 11.40 17.45 -18.46
C HIS A 204 11.33 17.01 -16.98
N SER A 205 12.39 16.45 -16.41
CA SER A 205 12.41 16.01 -15.02
C SER A 205 12.03 17.13 -14.01
N PRO A 206 12.56 18.36 -14.11
CA PRO A 206 12.15 19.44 -13.21
C PRO A 206 10.67 19.79 -13.35
N SER A 207 10.07 19.55 -14.52
CA SER A 207 8.64 19.79 -14.75
C SER A 207 7.80 18.70 -14.10
N ARG A 208 8.25 17.43 -14.12
CA ARG A 208 7.59 16.33 -13.42
C ARG A 208 7.59 16.54 -11.91
N ALA A 209 8.74 16.88 -11.32
CA ALA A 209 8.82 17.18 -9.89
C ALA A 209 7.89 18.34 -9.48
N ARG A 210 7.83 19.41 -10.28
CA ARG A 210 6.90 20.52 -10.05
C ARG A 210 5.44 20.10 -10.20
N PHE A 211 5.13 19.25 -11.15
CA PHE A 211 3.79 18.68 -11.33
C PHE A 211 3.33 17.97 -10.07
N TYR A 212 4.12 17.03 -9.55
CA TYR A 212 3.80 16.31 -8.32
C TYR A 212 3.60 17.24 -7.13
N ARG A 213 4.51 18.21 -6.92
CA ARG A 213 4.36 19.19 -5.84
C ARG A 213 3.16 20.09 -5.98
N GLY A 214 2.82 20.50 -7.22
CA GLY A 214 1.66 21.32 -7.48
C GLY A 214 0.37 20.65 -7.06
N TYR A 215 0.21 19.38 -7.38
CA TYR A 215 -0.94 18.60 -6.96
C TYR A 215 -0.93 18.27 -5.47
N ALA A 216 0.23 17.94 -4.89
CA ALA A 216 0.35 17.76 -3.45
C ALA A 216 -0.14 18.99 -2.67
N GLN A 217 0.24 20.20 -3.13
CA GLN A 217 -0.22 21.45 -2.50
C GLN A 217 -1.72 21.67 -2.71
N SER A 218 -2.23 21.48 -3.92
CA SER A 218 -3.67 21.60 -4.20
C SER A 218 -4.51 20.66 -3.33
N TRP A 219 -4.09 19.42 -3.19
CA TRP A 219 -4.78 18.44 -2.38
C TRP A 219 -4.66 18.70 -0.87
N ARG A 220 -3.53 19.24 -0.41
CA ARG A 220 -3.39 19.72 0.96
C ARG A 220 -4.40 20.83 1.26
N ASP A 221 -4.54 21.77 0.34
CA ASP A 221 -5.52 22.86 0.47
C ASP A 221 -6.97 22.33 0.50
N ILE A 222 -7.26 21.23 -0.22
CA ILE A 222 -8.56 20.53 -0.17
C ILE A 222 -8.75 19.86 1.19
N SER A 223 -7.72 19.14 1.70
CA SER A 223 -7.76 18.49 3.01
C SER A 223 -8.04 19.51 4.12
N ASP A 224 -7.31 20.63 4.14
CA ASP A 224 -7.46 21.68 5.15
C ASP A 224 -8.84 22.35 5.10
N ARG A 225 -9.37 22.61 3.89
CA ARG A 225 -10.74 23.10 3.75
C ARG A 225 -11.77 22.12 4.25
N ASN A 226 -11.59 20.84 4.00
CA ASN A 226 -12.49 19.78 4.45
C ASN A 226 -12.45 19.60 5.96
N LYS A 227 -11.27 19.69 6.58
CA LYS A 227 -11.11 19.72 8.05
C LYS A 227 -11.89 20.88 8.64
N PHE A 228 -11.75 22.08 8.06
CA PHE A 228 -12.49 23.27 8.49
C PHE A 228 -14.01 23.13 8.35
N ILE A 229 -14.50 22.63 7.19
CA ILE A 229 -15.95 22.44 6.94
C ILE A 229 -16.57 21.45 7.93
N MET A 230 -15.84 20.39 8.26
CA MET A 230 -16.30 19.30 9.13
C MET A 230 -15.97 19.53 10.62
N ASP A 231 -15.34 20.67 10.95
CA ASP A 231 -14.86 21.01 12.30
C ASP A 231 -14.01 19.89 12.90
N ILE A 232 -13.07 19.35 12.09
CA ILE A 232 -12.14 18.28 12.48
C ILE A 232 -10.77 18.88 12.74
N SER A 233 -10.24 18.71 13.96
CA SER A 233 -8.87 19.13 14.28
C SER A 233 -7.82 18.08 13.83
N ASP A 234 -6.56 18.51 13.69
CA ASP A 234 -5.46 17.60 13.36
C ASP A 234 -5.24 16.56 14.47
N GLU A 235 -5.44 16.92 15.74
CA GLU A 235 -5.34 16.02 16.88
C GLU A 235 -6.43 14.94 16.82
N GLU A 236 -7.65 15.33 16.49
CA GLU A 236 -8.77 14.39 16.36
C GLU A 236 -8.56 13.43 15.18
N LEU A 237 -8.08 13.95 14.04
CA LEU A 237 -7.73 13.12 12.89
C LEU A 237 -6.59 12.16 13.22
N ALA A 238 -5.56 12.61 13.92
CA ALA A 238 -4.45 11.76 14.35
C ALA A 238 -4.92 10.67 15.35
N GLU A 239 -5.83 11.00 16.27
CA GLU A 239 -6.43 10.03 17.16
C GLU A 239 -7.30 9.01 16.39
N TYR A 240 -8.08 9.45 15.42
CA TYR A 240 -8.85 8.59 14.54
C TYR A 240 -7.95 7.61 13.80
N ILE A 241 -6.86 8.09 13.17
CA ILE A 241 -5.88 7.26 12.47
C ILE A 241 -5.28 6.21 13.41
N LYS A 242 -4.82 6.63 14.59
CA LYS A 242 -4.28 5.75 15.62
C LYS A 242 -5.30 4.69 16.08
N ASN A 243 -6.55 5.07 16.24
CA ASN A 243 -7.63 4.18 16.67
C ASN A 243 -8.11 3.27 15.55
N SER A 244 -8.14 3.74 14.29
CA SER A 244 -8.45 2.92 13.12
C SER A 244 -7.36 1.88 12.85
N GLN A 245 -6.12 2.21 13.09
CA GLN A 245 -5.00 1.26 13.09
C GLN A 245 -5.12 0.23 14.23
N ARG A 246 -5.69 0.64 15.39
CA ARG A 246 -5.95 -0.25 16.54
C ARG A 246 -7.25 -1.03 16.46
N SER A 247 -8.25 -0.54 15.73
CA SER A 247 -9.57 -1.19 15.59
C SER A 247 -9.63 -2.30 14.54
N GLY A 248 -8.51 -2.58 13.86
CA GLY A 248 -8.30 -3.92 13.32
C GLY A 248 -8.55 -4.89 14.48
N SER A 249 -9.50 -5.82 14.33
CA SER A 249 -9.82 -6.79 15.39
C SER A 249 -8.50 -7.38 15.90
N SER A 250 -8.30 -7.36 17.23
CA SER A 250 -7.13 -7.95 17.88
C SER A 250 -6.79 -9.27 17.23
N VAL A 251 -5.58 -9.38 16.68
CA VAL A 251 -5.17 -10.57 15.95
C VAL A 251 -4.87 -11.66 16.98
N SER A 252 -5.69 -12.68 17.02
CA SER A 252 -5.39 -13.82 17.87
C SER A 252 -4.40 -14.75 17.17
N LYS A 253 -3.61 -15.48 17.97
CA LYS A 253 -2.70 -16.53 17.46
C LYS A 253 -3.41 -17.51 16.52
N ARG A 254 -4.66 -17.88 16.83
CA ARG A 254 -5.50 -18.76 16.01
C ARG A 254 -5.80 -18.18 14.63
N VAL A 255 -5.94 -16.86 14.53
CA VAL A 255 -6.16 -16.16 13.24
C VAL A 255 -4.93 -16.22 12.36
N LEU A 256 -3.73 -16.14 12.94
CA LEU A 256 -2.48 -16.20 12.16
C LEU A 256 -2.14 -17.63 11.71
N MET A 257 -2.53 -18.67 12.46
CA MET A 257 -2.21 -20.06 12.09
C MET A 257 -2.75 -20.42 10.70
N GLY A 258 -1.96 -21.19 9.94
CA GLY A 258 -2.28 -21.65 8.59
C GLY A 258 -1.42 -20.99 7.52
N GLN A 259 -1.85 -21.15 6.27
CA GLN A 259 -1.09 -20.70 5.09
C GLN A 259 -1.58 -19.36 4.58
N TRP A 260 -0.62 -18.49 4.25
CA TRP A 260 -0.84 -17.15 3.75
C TRP A 260 -0.01 -16.91 2.50
N GLU A 261 -0.57 -16.25 1.50
CA GLU A 261 0.12 -15.86 0.28
C GLU A 261 0.15 -14.36 0.10
N ARG A 262 1.27 -13.86 -0.41
CA ARG A 262 1.40 -12.55 -1.00
C ARG A 262 1.78 -12.75 -2.46
N ARG A 263 0.90 -12.38 -3.35
CA ARG A 263 1.23 -12.26 -4.79
C ARG A 263 1.75 -10.85 -5.02
N SER A 264 2.96 -10.78 -5.50
CA SER A 264 3.52 -9.52 -5.97
C SER A 264 3.13 -9.30 -7.44
N SER A 265 2.91 -8.05 -7.82
CA SER A 265 2.81 -7.69 -9.25
C SER A 265 4.14 -7.92 -10.00
N GLY A 266 5.24 -8.18 -9.27
CA GLY A 266 6.55 -8.50 -9.82
C GLY A 266 6.82 -10.01 -9.89
N ASN A 267 8.08 -10.36 -10.15
CA ASN A 267 8.53 -11.73 -10.38
C ASN A 267 8.73 -12.56 -9.10
N GLN A 268 8.12 -12.18 -7.97
CA GLN A 268 8.36 -12.84 -6.69
C GLN A 268 7.06 -13.01 -5.88
N ASP A 269 6.71 -14.27 -5.61
CA ASP A 269 5.61 -14.63 -4.71
C ASP A 269 6.14 -15.08 -3.36
N HIS A 270 5.45 -14.73 -2.29
CA HIS A 270 5.79 -15.11 -0.92
C HIS A 270 4.64 -15.92 -0.31
N TYR A 271 4.99 -16.99 0.36
CA TYR A 271 4.10 -17.85 1.13
C TYR A 271 4.60 -17.94 2.55
N TYR A 272 3.69 -17.82 3.51
CA TYR A 272 3.97 -17.96 4.92
C TYR A 272 3.07 -19.06 5.47
N GLU A 273 3.61 -19.91 6.34
CA GLU A 273 2.85 -20.92 7.06
C GLU A 273 3.20 -20.80 8.54
N PHE A 274 2.19 -20.47 9.35
CA PHE A 274 2.32 -20.38 10.80
C PHE A 274 1.71 -21.63 11.43
N LEU A 275 2.52 -22.38 12.18
CA LEU A 275 2.18 -23.68 12.73
C LEU A 275 1.83 -23.59 14.22
N GLU A 276 1.06 -24.54 14.73
CA GLU A 276 0.62 -24.62 16.13
C GLU A 276 1.78 -24.71 17.15
N ASN A 277 2.89 -25.32 16.75
CA ASN A 277 4.09 -25.48 17.58
C ASN A 277 4.99 -24.24 17.63
N ASP A 278 4.44 -23.07 17.32
CA ASP A 278 5.16 -21.81 17.28
C ASP A 278 6.32 -21.74 16.28
N SER A 279 6.32 -22.63 15.31
CA SER A 279 7.24 -22.53 14.17
C SER A 279 6.55 -21.90 12.97
N PHE A 280 7.36 -21.28 12.10
CA PHE A 280 6.88 -20.81 10.80
C PHE A 280 7.76 -21.35 9.69
N CYS A 281 7.18 -21.41 8.49
CA CYS A 281 7.89 -21.63 7.24
C CYS A 281 7.59 -20.46 6.29
N ARG A 282 8.61 -19.90 5.67
CA ARG A 282 8.47 -18.93 4.59
C ARG A 282 9.04 -19.52 3.32
N LYS A 283 8.26 -19.43 2.26
CA LYS A 283 8.64 -19.85 0.92
C LYS A 283 8.54 -18.63 0.00
N SER A 284 9.65 -18.26 -0.63
CA SER A 284 9.70 -17.22 -1.65
C SER A 284 10.00 -17.87 -2.99
N ILE A 285 9.17 -17.60 -4.00
CA ILE A 285 9.36 -18.09 -5.35
C ILE A 285 9.71 -16.90 -6.22
N THR A 286 10.92 -16.88 -6.75
CA THR A 286 11.37 -15.87 -7.71
C THR A 286 11.34 -16.45 -9.12
N GLN A 287 10.68 -15.75 -10.01
CA GLN A 287 10.59 -16.10 -11.41
C GLN A 287 11.67 -15.36 -12.20
N TYR A 288 12.54 -16.10 -12.86
CA TYR A 288 13.55 -15.53 -13.75
C TYR A 288 13.12 -15.80 -15.19
N ALA A 289 12.64 -14.77 -15.88
CA ALA A 289 12.42 -14.81 -17.32
C ALA A 289 13.72 -14.47 -18.03
N TYR A 290 14.08 -15.28 -19.00
CA TYR A 290 15.24 -15.01 -19.87
C TYR A 290 14.79 -15.15 -21.33
N PRO A 291 15.26 -14.29 -22.24
CA PRO A 291 14.79 -14.27 -23.60
C PRO A 291 15.18 -15.51 -24.42
N PHE A 292 16.01 -16.40 -23.86
CA PHE A 292 16.39 -17.64 -24.50
C PHE A 292 15.39 -18.79 -24.30
N TYR A 293 14.37 -18.60 -23.45
CA TYR A 293 13.32 -19.59 -23.25
C TYR A 293 11.95 -18.92 -23.21
N ASN A 294 10.95 -19.68 -23.62
CA ASN A 294 9.55 -19.22 -23.59
C ASN A 294 8.93 -19.28 -22.16
N ASP A 295 9.64 -19.95 -21.21
CA ASP A 295 9.20 -20.15 -19.85
C ASP A 295 10.20 -19.59 -18.83
N VAL A 296 9.76 -19.53 -17.57
CA VAL A 296 10.54 -18.97 -16.48
C VAL A 296 11.25 -20.05 -15.67
N ILE A 297 12.46 -19.76 -15.20
CA ILE A 297 13.12 -20.56 -14.17
C ILE A 297 12.56 -20.12 -12.83
N LEU A 298 12.03 -21.09 -12.05
CA LEU A 298 11.56 -20.83 -10.69
C LEU A 298 12.66 -21.15 -9.70
N VAL A 299 13.07 -20.15 -8.93
CA VAL A 299 13.96 -20.33 -7.78
C VAL A 299 13.14 -20.20 -6.50
N THR A 300 13.08 -21.28 -5.76
CA THR A 300 12.35 -21.33 -4.48
C THR A 300 13.33 -21.25 -3.34
N TYR A 301 13.18 -20.23 -2.50
CA TYR A 301 13.88 -20.05 -1.25
C TYR A 301 12.94 -20.48 -0.12
N ILE A 302 13.37 -21.42 0.73
CA ILE A 302 12.59 -21.92 1.88
C ILE A 302 13.43 -21.71 3.12
N TYR A 303 12.84 -21.08 4.13
CA TYR A 303 13.42 -20.94 5.45
C TYR A 303 12.34 -20.83 6.50
N GLY A 304 12.70 -21.00 7.75
CA GLY A 304 11.75 -20.98 8.84
C GLY A 304 12.39 -20.59 10.15
N GLY A 305 11.62 -20.68 11.22
CA GLY A 305 12.06 -20.30 12.54
C GLY A 305 10.95 -20.43 13.58
N LYS A 306 11.03 -19.59 14.61
CA LYS A 306 10.01 -19.47 15.66
C LYS A 306 9.21 -18.19 15.48
N TRP A 307 7.94 -18.24 15.86
CA TRP A 307 7.09 -17.04 15.88
C TRP A 307 6.32 -16.94 17.19
N SER A 308 5.97 -15.73 17.55
CA SER A 308 5.06 -15.43 18.64
C SER A 308 4.26 -14.17 18.32
N LEU A 309 3.11 -14.05 18.94
CA LEU A 309 2.24 -12.87 18.82
C LEU A 309 2.01 -12.31 20.20
N LYS A 310 2.27 -11.02 20.37
CA LYS A 310 2.00 -10.28 21.60
C LYS A 310 1.52 -8.88 21.24
N ASP A 311 0.38 -8.46 21.80
CA ASP A 311 -0.21 -7.13 21.63
C ASP A 311 -0.28 -6.70 20.15
N ASP A 312 -0.87 -7.58 19.30
CA ASP A 312 -0.96 -7.42 17.84
C ASP A 312 0.39 -7.23 17.13
N THR A 313 1.47 -7.64 17.77
CA THR A 313 2.80 -7.60 17.19
C THR A 313 3.31 -9.02 16.96
N LEU A 314 3.60 -9.33 15.71
CA LEU A 314 4.19 -10.60 15.27
C LEU A 314 5.71 -10.53 15.44
N PHE A 315 6.25 -11.42 16.24
CA PHE A 315 7.69 -11.61 16.40
C PHE A 315 8.10 -12.88 15.64
N MET A 316 9.07 -12.74 14.75
CA MET A 316 9.62 -13.87 13.99
C MET A 316 11.12 -13.97 14.27
N GLU A 317 11.56 -15.13 14.73
CA GLU A 317 12.98 -15.44 14.93
C GLU A 317 13.44 -16.43 13.87
N ASN A 318 14.22 -15.94 12.90
CA ASN A 318 14.71 -16.72 11.77
C ASN A 318 15.76 -17.74 12.21
N SER A 319 15.69 -18.95 11.66
CA SER A 319 16.67 -20.02 11.88
C SER A 319 17.59 -20.17 10.67
N PRO A 320 18.83 -19.65 10.70
CA PRO A 320 19.75 -19.71 9.57
C PRO A 320 20.14 -21.13 9.15
N ASN A 321 19.93 -22.11 10.04
CA ASN A 321 20.28 -23.52 9.76
C ASN A 321 19.21 -24.23 8.92
N ASN A 322 17.98 -23.71 8.85
CA ASN A 322 16.87 -24.31 8.13
C ASN A 322 16.62 -23.59 6.79
N VAL A 323 17.66 -23.54 5.95
CA VAL A 323 17.60 -22.87 4.66
C VAL A 323 17.69 -23.89 3.54
N GLU A 324 16.73 -23.85 2.63
CA GLU A 324 16.73 -24.64 1.41
C GLU A 324 16.55 -23.75 0.19
N VAL A 325 17.27 -24.02 -0.88
CA VAL A 325 17.12 -23.35 -2.18
C VAL A 325 16.87 -24.42 -3.23
N LYS A 326 15.73 -24.35 -3.90
CA LYS A 326 15.33 -25.26 -4.96
C LYS A 326 15.27 -24.54 -6.30
N LEU A 327 15.73 -25.20 -7.33
CA LEU A 327 15.64 -24.75 -8.71
C LEU A 327 14.66 -25.66 -9.46
N ASP A 328 13.59 -25.09 -9.99
CA ASP A 328 12.67 -25.79 -10.88
C ASP A 328 12.92 -25.35 -12.32
N THR A 329 13.41 -26.29 -13.12
CA THR A 329 13.69 -26.14 -14.53
C THR A 329 12.77 -26.99 -15.40
N SER A 330 11.76 -27.63 -14.81
CA SER A 330 10.86 -28.59 -15.49
C SER A 330 9.96 -27.89 -16.54
N ARG A 331 9.75 -26.59 -16.39
CA ARG A 331 8.89 -25.79 -17.26
C ARG A 331 9.65 -25.06 -18.38
N ILE A 332 10.95 -25.31 -18.52
CA ILE A 332 11.74 -24.62 -19.53
C ILE A 332 11.52 -25.26 -20.89
N THR A 333 10.87 -24.53 -21.80
CA THR A 333 10.86 -24.83 -23.21
C THR A 333 11.86 -23.92 -23.92
N TYR A 334 12.87 -24.48 -24.52
CA TYR A 334 13.89 -23.71 -25.22
C TYR A 334 13.90 -24.07 -26.72
N ARG A 335 14.27 -23.10 -27.54
CA ARG A 335 14.51 -23.34 -28.94
C ARG A 335 15.65 -24.36 -29.10
N PRO A 336 15.56 -25.32 -30.01
CA PRO A 336 16.57 -26.37 -30.14
C PRO A 336 18.00 -25.83 -30.25
N GLU A 337 18.18 -24.72 -30.95
CA GLU A 337 19.48 -24.05 -31.16
C GLU A 337 20.05 -23.44 -29.87
N MET A 338 19.21 -23.14 -28.87
CA MET A 338 19.62 -22.55 -27.62
C MET A 338 19.89 -23.58 -26.50
N ARG A 339 19.67 -24.85 -26.78
CA ARG A 339 19.70 -25.93 -25.80
C ARG A 339 20.99 -25.97 -24.98
N ASP A 340 22.12 -25.87 -25.61
CA ASP A 340 23.42 -25.96 -24.95
C ASP A 340 23.75 -24.71 -24.16
N THR A 341 23.33 -23.54 -24.63
CA THR A 341 23.47 -22.27 -23.92
C THR A 341 22.65 -22.27 -22.63
N VAL A 342 21.38 -22.68 -22.70
CA VAL A 342 20.48 -22.78 -21.52
C VAL A 342 21.01 -23.82 -20.54
N ARG A 343 21.44 -24.98 -20.99
CA ARG A 343 22.04 -26.01 -20.11
C ARG A 343 23.30 -25.51 -19.43
N ARG A 344 24.19 -24.79 -20.15
CA ARG A 344 25.38 -24.17 -19.56
C ARG A 344 25.02 -23.14 -18.53
N PHE A 345 24.04 -22.29 -18.79
CA PHE A 345 23.54 -21.28 -17.88
C PHE A 345 23.00 -21.93 -16.59
N ILE A 346 22.11 -22.94 -16.70
CA ILE A 346 21.55 -23.66 -15.54
C ILE A 346 22.66 -24.32 -14.72
N ARG A 347 23.65 -24.94 -15.39
CA ARG A 347 24.80 -25.58 -14.74
C ARG A 347 25.67 -24.59 -13.95
N ASN A 348 25.77 -23.35 -14.44
CA ASN A 348 26.55 -22.29 -13.82
C ASN A 348 25.79 -21.58 -12.68
N MET A 349 24.49 -21.86 -12.49
CA MET A 349 23.75 -21.35 -11.34
C MET A 349 24.30 -21.93 -10.04
N ASN A 350 24.93 -21.08 -9.23
CA ASN A 350 25.54 -21.50 -7.98
C ASN A 350 24.52 -21.51 -6.83
N ILE A 351 23.69 -22.55 -6.75
CA ILE A 351 22.68 -22.74 -5.72
C ILE A 351 23.30 -22.70 -4.31
N MET A 352 24.51 -23.24 -4.17
CA MET A 352 25.20 -23.23 -2.87
C MET A 352 25.58 -21.82 -2.43
N ALA A 353 26.02 -20.96 -3.36
CA ALA A 353 26.29 -19.56 -3.06
C ALA A 353 25.00 -18.81 -2.69
N TRP A 354 23.88 -19.08 -3.35
CA TRP A 354 22.58 -18.49 -3.00
C TRP A 354 22.11 -18.94 -1.63
N LYS A 355 22.25 -20.22 -1.32
CA LYS A 355 21.92 -20.77 0.02
C LYS A 355 22.76 -20.08 1.10
N GLU A 356 24.05 -19.95 0.88
CA GLU A 356 24.98 -19.30 1.83
C GLU A 356 24.66 -17.78 1.95
N SER A 357 24.36 -17.10 0.88
CA SER A 357 23.94 -15.70 0.88
C SER A 357 22.65 -15.49 1.69
N LEU A 358 21.66 -16.36 1.49
CA LEU A 358 20.43 -16.33 2.26
C LEU A 358 20.69 -16.62 3.75
N ARG A 359 21.52 -17.60 4.06
CA ARG A 359 21.92 -17.91 5.44
C ARG A 359 22.54 -16.70 6.13
N LYS A 360 23.48 -16.02 5.49
CA LYS A 360 24.11 -14.81 6.00
C LYS A 360 23.13 -13.65 6.17
N SER A 361 22.18 -13.52 5.25
CA SER A 361 21.11 -12.52 5.38
C SER A 361 20.24 -12.78 6.60
N LEU A 362 19.83 -14.03 6.84
CA LEU A 362 19.04 -14.41 8.01
C LEU A 362 19.82 -14.31 9.34
N GLU A 363 21.12 -14.47 9.31
CA GLU A 363 21.99 -14.21 10.48
C GLU A 363 22.01 -12.74 10.87
N ARG A 364 21.99 -11.82 9.87
CA ARG A 364 21.93 -10.37 10.10
C ARG A 364 20.53 -9.94 10.55
N SER A 365 19.49 -10.53 9.97
CA SER A 365 18.08 -10.24 10.28
C SER A 365 17.50 -11.40 11.12
N ARG A 366 18.11 -11.64 12.28
CA ARG A 366 17.75 -12.79 13.12
C ARG A 366 16.35 -12.68 13.71
N ARG A 367 15.92 -11.44 14.00
CA ARG A 367 14.61 -11.14 14.57
C ARG A 367 13.93 -10.09 13.76
N ASP A 368 12.74 -10.41 13.32
CA ASP A 368 11.85 -9.47 12.64
C ASP A 368 10.65 -9.23 13.54
N THR A 369 10.19 -8.00 13.61
CA THR A 369 9.05 -7.60 14.44
C THR A 369 8.11 -6.79 13.57
N PHE A 370 6.84 -7.24 13.51
CA PHE A 370 5.85 -6.63 12.64
C PHE A 370 4.54 -6.38 13.39
N PRO A 371 4.05 -5.14 13.47
CA PRO A 371 2.64 -4.89 13.80
C PRO A 371 1.74 -5.62 12.79
N VAL A 372 0.69 -6.24 13.26
CA VAL A 372 -0.22 -7.05 12.43
C VAL A 372 -1.65 -6.64 12.69
N THR A 373 -2.43 -6.46 11.62
CA THR A 373 -3.87 -6.26 11.68
C THR A 373 -4.59 -7.28 10.81
N THR A 374 -5.86 -7.51 11.05
CA THR A 374 -6.68 -8.42 10.24
C THR A 374 -8.03 -7.78 9.89
N ASN A 375 -8.58 -8.15 8.74
CA ASN A 375 -9.93 -7.76 8.38
C ASN A 375 -10.98 -8.57 9.17
N LYS A 376 -12.24 -8.12 9.17
CA LYS A 376 -13.35 -8.79 9.90
C LYS A 376 -13.57 -10.25 9.50
N GLY A 377 -13.22 -10.63 8.27
CA GLY A 377 -13.36 -11.99 7.76
C GLY A 377 -12.18 -12.89 8.07
N HIS A 378 -11.10 -12.36 8.66
CA HIS A 378 -9.86 -13.07 8.96
C HIS A 378 -9.23 -13.82 7.76
N ASP A 379 -9.53 -13.38 6.53
CA ASP A 379 -8.96 -13.93 5.30
C ASP A 379 -7.83 -13.06 4.73
N LYS A 380 -7.60 -11.89 5.33
CA LYS A 380 -6.48 -10.98 5.01
C LYS A 380 -5.82 -10.52 6.29
N ILE A 381 -4.50 -10.50 6.27
CA ILE A 381 -3.68 -9.84 7.30
C ILE A 381 -2.80 -8.79 6.66
N GLU A 382 -2.63 -7.70 7.36
CA GLU A 382 -1.68 -6.66 7.03
C GLU A 382 -0.49 -6.77 7.99
N ILE A 383 0.70 -6.81 7.43
CA ILE A 383 1.96 -6.83 8.18
C ILE A 383 2.69 -5.53 7.87
N VAL A 384 2.93 -4.72 8.88
CA VAL A 384 3.75 -3.51 8.76
C VAL A 384 5.22 -3.90 8.70
N VAL A 385 5.87 -3.67 7.56
CA VAL A 385 7.24 -4.14 7.30
C VAL A 385 8.29 -3.10 7.68
N SER A 386 7.99 -1.83 7.50
CA SER A 386 8.84 -0.72 7.93
C SER A 386 8.00 0.49 8.28
N GLN A 387 8.49 1.27 9.21
CA GLN A 387 8.00 2.60 9.48
C GLN A 387 9.23 3.50 9.31
N ASP A 388 9.14 4.43 8.38
CA ASP A 388 10.20 5.39 8.12
C ASP A 388 10.18 6.49 9.21
N ASP A 389 11.24 7.28 9.35
CA ASP A 389 11.40 8.28 10.41
C ASP A 389 10.33 9.40 10.36
N ASP A 390 9.67 9.57 9.22
CA ASP A 390 8.54 10.49 9.01
C ASP A 390 7.17 9.89 9.36
N GLY A 391 7.13 8.63 9.85
CA GLY A 391 5.91 7.92 10.21
C GLY A 391 5.22 7.21 9.05
N SER A 392 5.76 7.27 7.83
CA SER A 392 5.23 6.49 6.71
C SER A 392 5.37 4.99 6.96
N VAL A 393 4.32 4.24 6.60
CA VAL A 393 4.23 2.81 6.91
C VAL A 393 4.19 2.01 5.62
N LYS A 394 5.21 1.16 5.43
CA LYS A 394 5.17 0.15 4.36
C LYS A 394 4.52 -1.13 4.87
N SER A 395 3.35 -1.44 4.33
CA SER A 395 2.59 -2.62 4.71
C SER A 395 2.61 -3.68 3.62
N GLN A 396 2.59 -4.93 4.05
CA GLN A 396 2.37 -6.09 3.17
C GLN A 396 1.04 -6.74 3.52
N TYR A 397 0.24 -7.00 2.50
CA TYR A 397 -1.02 -7.72 2.66
C TYR A 397 -0.85 -9.17 2.31
N LEU A 398 -1.18 -10.04 3.24
CA LEU A 398 -1.22 -11.47 3.02
C LEU A 398 -2.67 -11.93 2.94
N LYS A 399 -2.96 -12.82 2.01
CA LYS A 399 -4.27 -13.44 1.87
C LYS A 399 -4.19 -14.89 2.31
N ARG A 400 -5.22 -15.35 3.04
CA ARG A 400 -5.30 -16.75 3.45
C ARG A 400 -5.44 -17.64 2.23
N VAL A 401 -4.61 -18.68 2.15
CA VAL A 401 -4.77 -19.74 1.17
C VAL A 401 -5.98 -20.58 1.60
N LYS A 402 -6.98 -20.70 0.73
CA LYS A 402 -8.12 -21.59 0.95
C LYS A 402 -7.72 -22.98 0.52
N ASP A 403 -7.91 -23.93 1.40
CA ASP A 403 -7.73 -25.36 1.13
C ASP A 403 -8.67 -25.82 0.01
#